data_ca0448954f4e9f1dab10982002cdb628
#
_entry.id   ca0448954f4e9f1dab10982002cdb628
#
_cell.length_a   1.000
_cell.length_b   1.000
_cell.length_c   1.000
_cell.angle_alpha   90.00
_cell.angle_beta   90.00
_cell.angle_gamma   90.00
#
_symmetry.space_group_name_H-M   'P 1'
#
loop_
_entity.id
_entity.type
_entity.pdbx_description
1 polymer ?
#
loop_
_entity_poly.entity_id
_entity_poly.type
_entity_poly.pdbx_seq_one_letter_code
_entity_poly.pdbx_strand_id
1 'polypeptide(L)' 'ALASFNAGYGHVSDARKLAKRRGLDPNRWFQNVEKAMLLLEKRHYYQDARYGYCRGSEPVNYVSNIQRLYEAYTRLYPAH' A
#
# COMPACT_ATOMS: atom_id res chain seq x y z
N ALA A 1 -6.57 -1.13 -5.67
CA ALA A 1 -7.65 -1.90 -5.25
C ALA A 1 -7.82 -2.04 -3.75
N LEU A 2 -7.25 -3.06 -3.08
CA LEU A 2 -7.50 -3.24 -1.63
C LEU A 2 -7.04 -2.06 -0.79
N ALA A 3 -5.87 -1.52 -1.08
CA ALA A 3 -5.34 -0.38 -0.34
C ALA A 3 -6.22 0.86 -0.52
N SER A 4 -6.85 1.02 -1.69
CA SER A 4 -7.73 2.15 -1.97
C SER A 4 -9.01 2.12 -1.15
N PHE A 5 -9.50 0.93 -0.79
CA PHE A 5 -10.64 0.81 0.10
C PHE A 5 -10.35 1.38 1.48
N ASN A 6 -9.12 1.25 1.95
CA ASN A 6 -8.73 1.71 3.27
C ASN A 6 -8.23 3.15 3.23
N ALA A 7 -7.32 3.47 2.32
CA ALA A 7 -6.63 4.76 2.30
C ALA A 7 -7.26 5.81 1.37
N GLY A 8 -8.04 5.38 0.37
CA GLY A 8 -8.56 6.27 -0.66
C GLY A 8 -7.61 6.43 -1.84
N TYR A 9 -8.18 6.79 -2.99
CA TYR A 9 -7.43 6.89 -4.24
C TYR A 9 -6.33 7.94 -4.21
N GLY A 10 -6.58 9.07 -3.53
CA GLY A 10 -5.60 10.16 -3.48
C GLY A 10 -4.29 9.73 -2.86
N HIS A 11 -4.36 9.06 -1.72
CA HIS A 11 -3.16 8.58 -1.03
C HIS A 11 -2.44 7.48 -1.80
N VAL A 12 -3.20 6.58 -2.42
CA VAL A 12 -2.60 5.52 -3.26
C VAL A 12 -1.92 6.15 -4.48
N SER A 13 -2.53 7.16 -5.09
CA SER A 13 -1.92 7.87 -6.21
C SER A 13 -0.59 8.52 -5.80
N ASP A 14 -0.56 9.18 -4.63
CA ASP A 14 0.66 9.77 -4.10
C ASP A 14 1.73 8.71 -3.85
N ALA A 15 1.35 7.57 -3.29
CA ALA A 15 2.27 6.47 -3.03
C ALA A 15 2.85 5.89 -4.32
N ARG A 16 2.04 5.78 -5.37
CA ARG A 16 2.53 5.30 -6.66
C ARG A 16 3.54 6.26 -7.28
N LYS A 17 3.28 7.55 -7.20
CA LYS A 17 4.23 8.57 -7.69
C LYS A 17 5.53 8.51 -6.91
N LEU A 18 5.46 8.37 -5.59
CA LEU A 18 6.62 8.26 -4.74
C LEU A 18 7.42 6.99 -5.04
N ALA A 19 6.73 5.86 -5.23
CA ALA A 19 7.35 4.59 -5.59
C ALA A 19 8.17 4.75 -6.88
N LYS A 20 7.58 5.37 -7.89
CA LYS A 20 8.25 5.59 -9.16
C LYS A 20 9.51 6.43 -8.99
N ARG A 21 9.43 7.51 -8.20
CA ARG A 21 10.59 8.38 -7.95
C ARG A 21 11.72 7.65 -7.23
N ARG A 22 11.38 6.66 -6.41
CA ARG A 22 12.37 5.89 -5.65
C ARG A 22 12.85 4.63 -6.37
N GLY A 23 12.48 4.46 -7.64
CA GLY A 23 12.91 3.31 -8.43
C GLY A 23 12.13 2.03 -8.13
N LEU A 24 11.00 2.14 -7.45
CA LEU A 24 10.10 1.02 -7.20
C LEU A 24 9.05 0.94 -8.30
N ASP A 25 8.38 -0.22 -8.40
CA ASP A 25 7.36 -0.42 -9.43
C ASP A 25 6.01 0.16 -8.96
N PRO A 26 5.49 1.21 -9.62
CA PRO A 26 4.24 1.83 -9.22
C PRO A 26 3.01 0.98 -9.50
N ASN A 27 3.17 -0.13 -10.23
CA ASN A 27 2.09 -1.04 -10.58
C ASN A 27 2.07 -2.31 -9.73
N ARG A 28 3.02 -2.45 -8.78
CA ARG A 28 3.08 -3.59 -7.89
C ARG A 28 2.96 -3.11 -6.45
N TRP A 29 2.09 -3.78 -5.69
CA TRP A 29 1.87 -3.43 -4.30
C TRP A 29 3.02 -3.92 -3.40
N PHE A 30 3.22 -5.25 -3.35
CA PHE A 30 4.17 -5.83 -2.40
C PHE A 30 5.60 -5.41 -2.72
N GLN A 31 6.31 -4.94 -1.70
CA GLN A 31 7.70 -4.47 -1.76
C GLN A 31 7.89 -3.20 -2.59
N ASN A 32 6.82 -2.64 -3.17
CA ASN A 32 6.88 -1.46 -4.04
C ASN A 32 5.97 -0.35 -3.52
N VAL A 33 4.73 -0.30 -3.95
CA VAL A 33 3.79 0.75 -3.48
C VAL A 33 3.60 0.66 -1.97
N GLU A 34 3.63 -0.53 -1.41
CA GLU A 34 3.55 -0.77 0.02
C GLU A 34 4.60 0.05 0.79
N LYS A 35 5.85 0.03 0.33
CA LYS A 35 6.92 0.79 0.97
C LYS A 35 6.68 2.29 0.87
N ALA A 36 6.20 2.76 -0.27
CA ALA A 36 5.90 4.17 -0.47
C ALA A 36 4.75 4.64 0.43
N MET A 37 3.73 3.79 0.63
CA MET A 37 2.64 4.11 1.55
C MET A 37 3.16 4.38 2.96
N LEU A 38 4.09 3.55 3.43
CA LEU A 38 4.68 3.73 4.75
C LEU A 38 5.49 5.02 4.84
N LEU A 39 6.18 5.39 3.76
CA LEU A 39 6.95 6.62 3.74
C LEU A 39 6.07 7.87 3.83
N LEU A 40 4.83 7.80 3.37
CA LEU A 40 3.91 8.94 3.43
C LEU A 40 3.48 9.31 4.86
N GLU A 41 3.85 8.52 5.87
CA GLU A 41 3.69 8.91 7.27
C GLU A 41 4.75 9.91 7.71
N LYS A 42 5.84 10.03 6.97
CA LYS A 42 6.96 10.88 7.31
C LYS A 42 6.83 12.24 6.63
N ARG A 43 7.02 13.32 7.39
CA ARG A 43 6.86 14.68 6.88
C ARG A 43 7.69 14.96 5.64
N HIS A 44 8.93 14.43 5.61
CA HIS A 44 9.82 14.63 4.47
C HIS A 44 9.17 14.21 3.15
N TYR A 45 8.31 13.21 3.19
CA TYR A 45 7.66 12.68 2.00
C TYR A 45 6.25 13.23 1.80
N TYR A 46 5.44 13.36 2.87
CA TYR A 46 4.06 13.78 2.69
C TYR A 46 3.92 15.27 2.42
N GLN A 47 4.92 16.09 2.79
CA GLN A 47 4.82 17.53 2.54
C GLN A 47 4.79 17.86 1.05
N ASP A 48 5.35 16.99 0.20
CA ASP A 48 5.35 17.15 -1.26
C ASP A 48 4.24 16.35 -1.94
N ALA A 49 3.47 15.57 -1.18
CA ALA A 49 2.39 14.77 -1.73
C ALA A 49 1.15 15.64 -1.94
N ARG A 50 0.44 15.42 -3.04
CA ARG A 50 -0.74 16.20 -3.38
C ARG A 50 -1.81 16.14 -2.31
N TYR A 51 -2.00 14.97 -1.69
CA TYR A 51 -3.03 14.75 -0.68
C TYR A 51 -2.48 14.74 0.74
N GLY A 52 -1.19 15.05 0.90
CA GLY A 52 -0.57 15.26 2.20
C GLY A 52 -0.38 13.99 3.03
N TYR A 53 -0.50 14.14 4.34
CA TYR A 53 -0.25 13.06 5.29
C TYR A 53 -1.16 11.87 5.07
N CYS A 54 -0.58 10.68 5.13
CA CYS A 54 -1.30 9.42 5.04
C CYS A 54 -0.81 8.47 6.13
N ARG A 55 -1.75 7.87 6.86
CA ARG A 55 -1.43 6.78 7.79
C ARG A 55 -1.19 5.50 7.01
N GLY A 56 -0.05 5.43 6.32
CA GLY A 56 0.26 4.34 5.41
C GLY A 56 0.28 2.97 6.07
N SER A 57 0.57 2.89 7.37
CA SER A 57 0.54 1.63 8.11
C SER A 57 -0.85 0.99 8.13
N GLU A 58 -1.93 1.77 8.12
CA GLU A 58 -3.29 1.21 8.13
C GLU A 58 -3.60 0.42 6.86
N PRO A 59 -3.49 1.00 5.64
CA PRO A 59 -3.72 0.21 4.43
C PRO A 59 -2.72 -0.92 4.24
N VAL A 60 -1.47 -0.74 4.66
CA VAL A 60 -0.47 -1.81 4.60
C VAL A 60 -0.90 -2.98 5.48
N ASN A 61 -1.31 -2.72 6.72
CA ASN A 61 -1.79 -3.78 7.62
C ASN A 61 -3.09 -4.41 7.10
N TYR A 62 -3.98 -3.61 6.52
CA TYR A 62 -5.22 -4.10 5.93
C TYR A 62 -4.94 -5.13 4.83
N VAL A 63 -4.07 -4.79 3.89
CA VAL A 63 -3.72 -5.69 2.78
C VAL A 63 -3.01 -6.94 3.32
N SER A 64 -2.09 -6.77 4.28
CA SER A 64 -1.36 -7.91 4.87
C SER A 64 -2.31 -8.86 5.60
N ASN A 65 -3.31 -8.34 6.30
CA ASN A 65 -4.29 -9.17 6.99
C ASN A 65 -5.15 -9.96 5.99
N ILE A 66 -5.58 -9.32 4.91
CA ILE A 66 -6.35 -10.00 3.85
C ILE A 66 -5.49 -11.10 3.22
N GLN A 67 -4.23 -10.82 2.96
CA GLN A 67 -3.31 -11.81 2.38
C GLN A 67 -3.15 -13.02 3.30
N ARG A 68 -2.97 -12.80 4.61
CA ARG A 68 -2.84 -13.90 5.58
C ARG A 68 -4.10 -14.74 5.65
N LEU A 69 -5.28 -14.10 5.61
CA LEU A 69 -6.55 -14.83 5.61
C LEU A 69 -6.69 -15.68 4.35
N TYR A 70 -6.31 -15.12 3.21
CA TYR A 70 -6.34 -15.85 1.94
C TYR A 70 -5.42 -17.06 1.97
N GLU A 71 -4.21 -16.90 2.47
CA GLU A 71 -3.24 -18.00 2.57
C GLU A 71 -3.74 -19.10 3.51
N ALA A 72 -4.32 -18.71 4.65
CA ALA A 72 -4.89 -19.67 5.60
C ALA A 72 -6.04 -20.44 4.95
N TYR A 73 -6.92 -19.73 4.24
CA TYR A 73 -8.04 -20.35 3.56
C TYR A 73 -7.57 -21.36 2.50
N THR A 74 -6.59 -21.00 1.70
CA THR A 74 -6.10 -21.89 0.63
C THR A 74 -5.39 -23.12 1.16
N ARG A 75 -4.81 -23.04 2.38
CA ARG A 75 -4.23 -24.22 3.02
C ARG A 75 -5.30 -25.17 3.54
N LEU A 76 -6.40 -24.63 4.07
CA LEU A 76 -7.52 -25.45 4.58
C LEU A 76 -8.38 -26.02 3.46
N TYR A 77 -8.53 -25.25 2.38
CA TYR A 77 -9.39 -25.61 1.25
C TYR A 77 -8.59 -25.48 -0.06
N PRO A 78 -7.65 -26.40 -0.32
CA PRO A 78 -6.81 -26.29 -1.52
C PRO A 78 -7.63 -26.30 -2.79
N ALA A 79 -7.24 -25.45 -3.74
CA ALA A 79 -7.84 -25.45 -5.08
C ALA A 79 -7.34 -26.67 -5.86
N HIS A 80 -8.19 -27.18 -6.71
CA HIS A 80 -7.86 -28.37 -7.54
C HIS A 80 -7.56 -27.98 -8.97
#